data_7a786ceb8321c355be34ff1fc9b8d471
#
_entry.id   7a786ceb8321c355be34ff1fc9b8d471
#
_cell.length_a   1.000
_cell.length_b   1.000
_cell.length_c   1.000
_cell.angle_alpha   90.00
_cell.angle_beta   90.00
_cell.angle_gamma   90.00
#
_symmetry.space_group_name_H-M   'P 1'
#
loop_
_entity.id
_entity.type
_entity.pdbx_description
1 polymer ?
#
loop_
_entity_poly.entity_id
_entity_poly.type
_entity_poly.pdbx_seq_one_letter_code
_entity_poly.pdbx_strand_id
1 'polypeptide(L)'
;MKRLTAILVLLLSVSAAASAKDTDTTIPFHVGEKLTYQIFWGPFVVGRASLEVAGIEPADGHNCYHLVAKAKTSGLIDLLFPVDSTAESWLDCDGLFARRYTEVRTEGKHHRDGEAHYDYAHRESVITNRLNGRAKHYPLDQPVQDVISSIYVVRTKKLMLDSEQTFTINAASTNYNVTIHPDERKAIWVHPLGDTQALRIEPMPTLSIVSANKGRMWFWMSDDARHLPLLVNSELKLGNAKLVLFSIQDGNAPSNTTTTPARAANFSMTAPADQSLVSQR
;
A
#
# COMPACT_ATOMS: atom_id res chain seq x y z
N MET A 1 -10.57 -23.39 -81.87
CA MET A 1 -9.78 -24.00 -80.81
C MET A 1 -9.77 -23.01 -79.68
N LYS A 2 -10.65 -23.22 -78.69
CA LYS A 2 -10.88 -22.29 -77.59
C LYS A 2 -10.18 -22.85 -76.32
N ARG A 3 -9.20 -22.15 -75.79
CA ARG A 3 -8.54 -22.56 -74.57
C ARG A 3 -9.26 -21.90 -73.40
N LEU A 4 -9.90 -22.71 -72.56
CA LEU A 4 -10.42 -22.31 -71.25
C LEU A 4 -9.27 -22.08 -70.25
N THR A 5 -9.16 -20.92 -69.76
CA THR A 5 -8.25 -20.63 -68.64
C THR A 5 -9.08 -20.60 -67.35
N ALA A 6 -8.89 -21.63 -66.51
CA ALA A 6 -9.52 -21.68 -65.20
C ALA A 6 -8.72 -20.78 -64.21
N ILE A 7 -9.35 -19.73 -63.68
CA ILE A 7 -8.79 -18.89 -62.62
C ILE A 7 -9.17 -19.51 -61.28
N LEU A 8 -8.17 -20.08 -60.60
CA LEU A 8 -8.27 -20.58 -59.25
C LEU A 8 -8.17 -19.38 -58.30
N VAL A 9 -9.30 -18.95 -57.74
CA VAL A 9 -9.33 -17.92 -56.68
C VAL A 9 -9.03 -18.61 -55.35
N LEU A 10 -7.79 -18.42 -54.88
CA LEU A 10 -7.36 -18.86 -53.56
C LEU A 10 -7.84 -17.83 -52.50
N LEU A 11 -8.94 -18.14 -51.81
CA LEU A 11 -9.40 -17.38 -50.64
C LEU A 11 -8.43 -17.59 -49.48
N LEU A 12 -7.49 -16.66 -49.25
CA LEU A 12 -6.76 -16.56 -48.02
C LEU A 12 -7.72 -16.04 -46.92
N SER A 13 -8.24 -16.93 -46.10
CA SER A 13 -8.88 -16.61 -44.85
C SER A 13 -7.80 -16.18 -43.85
N VAL A 14 -7.58 -14.88 -43.71
CA VAL A 14 -6.82 -14.30 -42.62
C VAL A 14 -7.68 -14.47 -41.37
N SER A 15 -7.43 -15.54 -40.62
CA SER A 15 -7.92 -15.66 -39.25
C SER A 15 -7.20 -14.60 -38.41
N ALA A 16 -7.85 -13.48 -38.19
CA ALA A 16 -7.46 -12.55 -37.13
C ALA A 16 -7.61 -13.31 -35.82
N ALA A 17 -6.50 -13.87 -35.34
CA ALA A 17 -6.39 -14.30 -33.97
C ALA A 17 -6.56 -13.02 -33.12
N ALA A 18 -7.80 -12.79 -32.64
CA ALA A 18 -8.02 -11.85 -31.56
C ALA A 18 -7.16 -12.33 -30.39
N SER A 19 -6.06 -11.64 -30.18
CA SER A 19 -5.25 -11.81 -28.98
C SER A 19 -6.20 -11.50 -27.82
N ALA A 20 -6.73 -12.54 -27.20
CA ALA A 20 -7.43 -12.41 -25.93
C ALA A 20 -6.45 -11.73 -24.99
N LYS A 21 -6.74 -10.49 -24.66
CA LYS A 21 -6.05 -9.76 -23.63
C LYS A 21 -6.33 -10.55 -22.36
N ASP A 22 -5.34 -11.34 -21.94
CA ASP A 22 -5.38 -12.10 -20.70
C ASP A 22 -5.38 -11.07 -19.55
N THR A 23 -6.56 -10.53 -19.27
CA THR A 23 -6.84 -9.62 -18.14
C THR A 23 -7.56 -10.38 -17.05
N ASP A 24 -7.06 -11.57 -16.71
CA ASP A 24 -7.41 -12.17 -15.43
C ASP A 24 -6.50 -11.57 -14.36
N THR A 25 -6.66 -10.24 -14.15
CA THR A 25 -6.05 -9.57 -13.03
C THR A 25 -6.90 -9.90 -11.81
N THR A 26 -6.65 -11.05 -11.23
CA THR A 26 -7.26 -11.43 -9.95
C THR A 26 -6.89 -10.36 -8.93
N ILE A 27 -7.89 -9.63 -8.41
CA ILE A 27 -7.69 -8.62 -7.38
C ILE A 27 -7.21 -9.33 -6.11
N PRO A 28 -6.02 -9.01 -5.58
CA PRO A 28 -5.40 -9.75 -4.48
C PRO A 28 -5.91 -9.33 -3.09
N PHE A 29 -6.98 -8.58 -3.04
CA PHE A 29 -7.64 -8.12 -1.81
C PHE A 29 -9.15 -8.19 -1.97
N HIS A 30 -9.88 -8.19 -0.86
CA HIS A 30 -11.34 -8.29 -0.88
C HIS A 30 -11.94 -7.51 0.29
N VAL A 31 -13.22 -7.25 0.22
CA VAL A 31 -13.98 -6.57 1.28
C VAL A 31 -13.85 -7.32 2.60
N GLY A 32 -13.54 -6.58 3.65
CA GLY A 32 -13.30 -7.09 5.00
C GLY A 32 -11.85 -7.50 5.28
N GLU A 33 -10.96 -7.47 4.27
CA GLU A 33 -9.53 -7.64 4.56
C GLU A 33 -9.04 -6.49 5.43
N LYS A 34 -8.38 -6.84 6.54
CA LYS A 34 -7.75 -5.87 7.43
C LYS A 34 -6.35 -6.33 7.84
N LEU A 35 -5.38 -5.51 7.50
CA LEU A 35 -3.98 -5.69 7.86
C LEU A 35 -3.66 -4.76 9.04
N THR A 36 -3.18 -5.32 10.16
CA THR A 36 -2.80 -4.52 11.33
C THR A 36 -1.29 -4.59 11.53
N TYR A 37 -0.70 -3.44 11.83
CA TYR A 37 0.75 -3.26 11.98
C TYR A 37 1.09 -2.76 13.37
N GLN A 38 2.25 -3.17 13.88
CA GLN A 38 2.93 -2.48 14.96
C GLN A 38 3.84 -1.41 14.38
N ILE A 39 3.83 -0.23 15.01
CA ILE A 39 4.73 0.88 14.68
C ILE A 39 5.89 0.85 15.68
N PHE A 40 7.11 0.79 15.13
CA PHE A 40 8.34 0.82 15.91
C PHE A 40 9.08 2.13 15.67
N TRP A 41 9.69 2.67 16.73
CA TRP A 41 10.71 3.68 16.68
C TRP A 41 11.98 3.13 17.32
N GLY A 42 12.99 2.85 16.49
CA GLY A 42 14.11 2.04 16.94
C GLY A 42 13.61 0.67 17.46
N PRO A 43 13.94 0.25 18.69
CA PRO A 43 13.50 -1.02 19.28
C PRO A 43 12.12 -0.97 19.94
N PHE A 44 11.53 0.21 20.09
CA PHE A 44 10.31 0.41 20.89
C PHE A 44 9.06 0.35 20.03
N VAL A 45 8.03 -0.37 20.50
CA VAL A 45 6.68 -0.27 19.94
C VAL A 45 6.06 1.03 20.42
N VAL A 46 5.72 1.90 19.48
CA VAL A 46 5.21 3.25 19.74
C VAL A 46 3.78 3.47 19.29
N GLY A 47 3.16 2.47 18.65
CA GLY A 47 1.80 2.61 18.14
C GLY A 47 1.34 1.45 17.28
N ARG A 48 0.19 1.65 16.65
CA ARG A 48 -0.40 0.71 15.69
C ARG A 48 -0.91 1.44 14.46
N ALA A 49 -0.91 0.72 13.33
CA ALA A 49 -1.54 1.15 12.11
C ALA A 49 -2.41 0.03 11.54
N SER A 50 -3.34 0.37 10.66
CA SER A 50 -4.12 -0.62 9.91
C SER A 50 -4.40 -0.12 8.50
N LEU A 51 -4.53 -1.09 7.58
CA LEU A 51 -5.08 -0.94 6.25
C LEU A 51 -6.29 -1.87 6.15
N GLU A 52 -7.42 -1.37 5.65
CA GLU A 52 -8.68 -2.12 5.60
C GLU A 52 -9.41 -1.85 4.28
N VAL A 53 -9.98 -2.90 3.68
CA VAL A 53 -10.98 -2.79 2.62
C VAL A 53 -12.34 -2.83 3.29
N ALA A 54 -12.86 -1.66 3.67
CA ALA A 54 -14.06 -1.55 4.51
C ALA A 54 -15.33 -1.97 3.78
N GLY A 55 -15.40 -1.77 2.46
CA GLY A 55 -16.57 -2.09 1.67
C GLY A 55 -16.46 -1.72 0.20
N ILE A 56 -17.56 -1.82 -0.51
CA ILE A 56 -17.74 -1.21 -1.82
C ILE A 56 -18.80 -0.12 -1.67
N GLU A 57 -18.43 1.11 -2.01
CA GLU A 57 -19.27 2.29 -1.91
C GLU A 57 -19.30 3.07 -3.22
N PRO A 58 -20.41 3.74 -3.55
CA PRO A 58 -20.46 4.58 -4.74
C PRO A 58 -19.68 5.89 -4.53
N ALA A 59 -18.84 6.24 -5.52
CA ALA A 59 -18.25 7.57 -5.66
C ALA A 59 -18.38 8.01 -7.11
N ASP A 60 -18.96 9.20 -7.34
CA ASP A 60 -19.22 9.78 -8.67
C ASP A 60 -19.97 8.84 -9.63
N GLY A 61 -20.92 8.05 -9.10
CA GLY A 61 -21.70 7.11 -9.90
C GLY A 61 -20.98 5.79 -10.25
N HIS A 62 -19.79 5.56 -9.70
CA HIS A 62 -19.00 4.33 -9.89
C HIS A 62 -18.87 3.56 -8.59
N ASN A 63 -18.84 2.24 -8.68
CA ASN A 63 -18.50 1.39 -7.53
C ASN A 63 -17.01 1.50 -7.21
N CYS A 64 -16.70 1.75 -5.95
CA CYS A 64 -15.33 1.92 -5.50
C CYS A 64 -15.07 1.05 -4.27
N TYR A 65 -13.88 0.46 -4.20
CA TYR A 65 -13.39 -0.07 -2.94
C TYR A 65 -13.17 1.08 -1.97
N HIS A 66 -13.85 1.05 -0.82
CA HIS A 66 -13.60 1.98 0.28
C HIS A 66 -12.43 1.45 1.11
N LEU A 67 -11.30 2.10 0.97
CA LEU A 67 -10.04 1.74 1.62
C LEU A 67 -9.82 2.67 2.80
N VAL A 68 -9.52 2.12 3.97
CA VAL A 68 -9.32 2.89 5.21
C VAL A 68 -7.95 2.60 5.80
N ALA A 69 -7.16 3.63 6.01
CA ALA A 69 -5.89 3.56 6.71
C ALA A 69 -5.97 4.34 8.03
N LYS A 70 -5.51 3.73 9.11
CA LYS A 70 -5.43 4.39 10.43
C LYS A 70 -4.04 4.22 11.00
N ALA A 71 -3.57 5.23 11.73
CA ALA A 71 -2.33 5.17 12.49
C ALA A 71 -2.48 5.94 13.78
N LYS A 72 -2.06 5.33 14.90
CA LYS A 72 -2.15 5.94 16.23
C LYS A 72 -0.94 5.55 17.06
N THR A 73 -0.35 6.56 17.69
CA THR A 73 0.67 6.36 18.74
C THR A 73 0.04 5.89 20.04
N SER A 74 0.86 5.33 20.92
CA SER A 74 0.45 4.85 22.23
C SER A 74 1.61 4.90 23.21
N GLY A 75 1.28 4.83 24.53
CA GLY A 75 2.28 4.82 25.59
C GLY A 75 2.95 6.18 25.79
N LEU A 76 4.22 6.18 26.20
CA LEU A 76 4.96 7.40 26.51
C LEU A 76 5.19 8.30 25.29
N ILE A 77 5.31 7.74 24.10
CA ILE A 77 5.51 8.54 22.89
C ILE A 77 4.27 9.38 22.56
N ASP A 78 3.07 8.88 22.88
CA ASP A 78 1.82 9.61 22.66
C ASP A 78 1.74 10.91 23.49
N LEU A 79 2.39 10.94 24.65
CA LEU A 79 2.50 12.16 25.48
C LEU A 79 3.47 13.18 24.88
N LEU A 80 4.51 12.71 24.17
CA LEU A 80 5.56 13.57 23.60
C LEU A 80 5.23 14.02 22.19
N PHE A 81 4.70 13.11 21.38
CA PHE A 81 4.37 13.34 20.00
C PHE A 81 3.16 12.48 19.59
N PRO A 82 1.94 12.93 19.96
CA PRO A 82 0.72 12.22 19.61
C PRO A 82 0.53 12.17 18.08
N VAL A 83 0.23 10.99 17.56
CA VAL A 83 -0.21 10.76 16.19
C VAL A 83 -1.56 10.07 16.24
N ASP A 84 -2.56 10.66 15.63
CA ASP A 84 -3.88 10.07 15.41
C ASP A 84 -4.34 10.48 14.02
N SER A 85 -4.34 9.52 13.10
CA SER A 85 -4.54 9.81 11.69
C SER A 85 -5.45 8.75 11.07
N THR A 86 -6.43 9.21 10.31
CA THR A 86 -7.29 8.39 9.46
C THR A 86 -7.23 8.96 8.05
N ALA A 87 -6.99 8.08 7.08
CA ALA A 87 -7.08 8.40 5.67
C ALA A 87 -7.99 7.39 4.99
N GLU A 88 -8.82 7.87 4.08
CA GLU A 88 -9.78 7.06 3.35
C GLU A 88 -9.65 7.32 1.86
N SER A 89 -9.78 6.28 1.06
CA SER A 89 -9.67 6.33 -0.39
C SER A 89 -10.80 5.55 -1.04
N TRP A 90 -11.37 6.09 -2.10
CA TRP A 90 -12.34 5.42 -2.95
C TRP A 90 -11.66 5.05 -4.26
N LEU A 91 -11.22 3.79 -4.34
CA LEU A 91 -10.54 3.20 -5.49
C LEU A 91 -11.58 2.62 -6.45
N ASP A 92 -11.67 3.13 -7.67
CA ASP A 92 -12.56 2.62 -8.72
C ASP A 92 -12.38 1.11 -8.91
N CYS A 93 -13.49 0.34 -8.86
CA CYS A 93 -13.42 -1.12 -8.95
C CYS A 93 -12.99 -1.62 -10.33
N ASP A 94 -13.31 -0.88 -11.40
CA ASP A 94 -13.03 -1.29 -12.78
C ASP A 94 -11.69 -0.77 -13.26
N GLY A 95 -11.43 0.53 -13.01
CA GLY A 95 -10.25 1.21 -13.53
C GLY A 95 -9.04 1.20 -12.60
N LEU A 96 -9.22 0.86 -11.32
CA LEU A 96 -8.18 0.86 -10.29
C LEU A 96 -7.42 2.19 -10.21
N PHE A 97 -8.14 3.28 -10.15
CA PHE A 97 -7.63 4.62 -9.89
C PHE A 97 -8.45 5.34 -8.82
N ALA A 98 -7.85 6.32 -8.15
CA ALA A 98 -8.52 7.05 -7.06
C ALA A 98 -9.61 7.98 -7.62
N ARG A 99 -10.80 7.99 -7.00
CA ARG A 99 -11.86 8.95 -7.28
C ARG A 99 -12.00 10.00 -6.18
N ARG A 100 -11.77 9.59 -4.96
CA ARG A 100 -11.85 10.46 -3.79
C ARG A 100 -10.84 10.02 -2.75
N TYR A 101 -10.28 10.99 -2.03
CA TYR A 101 -9.41 10.76 -0.89
C TYR A 101 -9.76 11.74 0.23
N THR A 102 -9.78 11.28 1.46
CA THR A 102 -9.92 12.14 2.63
C THR A 102 -8.83 11.82 3.65
N GLU A 103 -8.42 12.83 4.42
CA GLU A 103 -7.54 12.63 5.55
C GLU A 103 -7.92 13.53 6.72
N VAL A 104 -7.95 12.94 7.90
CA VAL A 104 -7.95 13.67 9.18
C VAL A 104 -6.69 13.25 9.93
N ARG A 105 -5.79 14.19 10.19
CA ARG A 105 -4.47 13.89 10.73
C ARG A 105 -4.10 14.83 11.86
N THR A 106 -3.69 14.22 12.97
CA THR A 106 -3.05 14.90 14.09
C THR A 106 -1.63 14.38 14.23
N GLU A 107 -0.65 15.25 14.15
CA GLU A 107 0.78 14.92 14.32
C GLU A 107 1.40 15.97 15.25
N GLY A 108 1.57 15.63 16.52
CA GLY A 108 1.96 16.60 17.54
C GLY A 108 0.96 17.75 17.64
N LYS A 109 1.39 18.96 17.28
CA LYS A 109 0.55 20.17 17.26
C LYS A 109 -0.06 20.46 15.88
N HIS A 110 0.27 19.68 14.88
CA HIS A 110 -0.23 19.89 13.52
C HIS A 110 -1.51 19.10 13.30
N HIS A 111 -2.55 19.82 12.86
CA HIS A 111 -3.83 19.23 12.48
C HIS A 111 -4.08 19.47 11.00
N ARG A 112 -4.54 18.45 10.33
CA ARG A 112 -4.95 18.51 8.92
C ARG A 112 -6.29 17.80 8.78
N ASP A 113 -7.20 18.42 8.05
CA ASP A 113 -8.44 17.83 7.58
C ASP A 113 -8.60 18.24 6.13
N GLY A 114 -8.48 17.28 5.26
CA GLY A 114 -8.41 17.50 3.81
C GLY A 114 -9.18 16.49 3.01
N GLU A 115 -9.55 16.91 1.82
CA GLU A 115 -10.24 16.09 0.83
C GLU A 115 -9.67 16.36 -0.55
N ALA A 116 -9.50 15.32 -1.34
CA ALA A 116 -9.24 15.40 -2.77
C ALA A 116 -10.37 14.69 -3.52
N HIS A 117 -10.93 15.36 -4.52
CA HIS A 117 -11.91 14.83 -5.43
C HIS A 117 -11.32 14.83 -6.84
N TYR A 118 -11.38 13.70 -7.55
CA TYR A 118 -10.79 13.52 -8.87
C TYR A 118 -11.88 13.36 -9.92
N ASP A 119 -12.26 14.47 -10.56
CA ASP A 119 -13.29 14.50 -11.62
C ASP A 119 -12.65 14.25 -12.99
N TYR A 120 -12.70 13.01 -13.42
CA TYR A 120 -12.15 12.61 -14.72
C TYR A 120 -12.99 13.08 -15.91
N ALA A 121 -14.29 13.32 -15.71
CA ALA A 121 -15.18 13.82 -16.76
C ALA A 121 -14.85 15.27 -17.12
N HIS A 122 -14.57 16.09 -16.12
CA HIS A 122 -14.18 17.49 -16.30
C HIS A 122 -12.66 17.71 -16.32
N ARG A 123 -11.88 16.64 -16.14
CA ARG A 123 -10.40 16.67 -16.12
C ARG A 123 -9.85 17.62 -15.06
N GLU A 124 -10.45 17.59 -13.90
CA GLU A 124 -10.12 18.45 -12.78
C GLU A 124 -9.99 17.66 -11.48
N SER A 125 -9.02 18.03 -10.65
CA SER A 125 -8.98 17.61 -9.26
C SER A 125 -9.20 18.81 -8.33
N VAL A 126 -10.08 18.63 -7.35
CA VAL A 126 -10.41 19.65 -6.36
C VAL A 126 -9.85 19.23 -5.02
N ILE A 127 -8.90 20.01 -4.49
CA ILE A 127 -8.28 19.74 -3.20
C ILE A 127 -8.80 20.74 -2.18
N THR A 128 -9.54 20.26 -1.19
CA THR A 128 -10.20 21.07 -0.17
C THR A 128 -9.50 20.92 1.18
N ASN A 129 -9.14 22.02 1.80
CA ASN A 129 -8.78 22.06 3.20
C ASN A 129 -10.07 22.29 4.01
N ARG A 130 -10.56 21.26 4.69
CA ARG A 130 -11.84 21.29 5.41
C ARG A 130 -11.78 22.10 6.71
N LEU A 131 -10.58 22.39 7.26
CA LEU A 131 -10.43 23.25 8.44
C LEU A 131 -10.80 24.71 8.15
N ASN A 132 -10.62 25.17 6.91
CA ASN A 132 -10.88 26.57 6.54
C ASN A 132 -11.73 26.76 5.29
N GLY A 133 -12.24 25.65 4.71
CA GLY A 133 -13.10 25.64 3.51
C GLY A 133 -12.42 26.06 2.21
N ARG A 134 -11.09 26.22 2.19
CA ARG A 134 -10.38 26.63 0.98
C ARG A 134 -10.23 25.45 0.04
N ALA A 135 -10.71 25.60 -1.18
CA ALA A 135 -10.53 24.66 -2.27
C ALA A 135 -9.52 25.20 -3.29
N LYS A 136 -8.77 24.29 -3.91
CA LYS A 136 -7.88 24.58 -5.04
C LYS A 136 -8.14 23.58 -6.14
N HIS A 137 -8.11 24.07 -7.36
CA HIS A 137 -8.40 23.31 -8.57
C HIS A 137 -7.11 23.07 -9.35
N TYR A 138 -6.92 21.84 -9.82
CA TYR A 138 -5.74 21.42 -10.57
C TYR A 138 -6.14 20.60 -11.79
N PRO A 139 -5.43 20.71 -12.92
CA PRO A 139 -5.68 19.85 -14.08
C PRO A 139 -5.48 18.38 -13.72
N LEU A 140 -6.34 17.53 -14.26
CA LEU A 140 -6.30 16.07 -14.10
C LEU A 140 -6.23 15.43 -15.50
N ASP A 141 -5.02 15.29 -16.03
CA ASP A 141 -4.80 14.84 -17.40
C ASP A 141 -4.76 13.32 -17.56
N GLN A 142 -4.64 12.59 -16.46
CA GLN A 142 -4.53 11.13 -16.44
C GLN A 142 -5.07 10.56 -15.14
N PRO A 143 -5.40 9.26 -15.10
CA PRO A 143 -5.72 8.57 -13.85
C PRO A 143 -4.60 8.69 -12.83
N VAL A 144 -4.97 8.98 -11.57
CA VAL A 144 -4.03 9.13 -10.46
C VAL A 144 -4.36 8.17 -9.34
N GLN A 145 -3.36 7.89 -8.52
CA GLN A 145 -3.52 7.25 -7.22
C GLN A 145 -3.40 8.30 -6.12
N ASP A 146 -4.05 8.09 -5.01
CA ASP A 146 -3.66 8.70 -3.74
C ASP A 146 -2.68 7.78 -2.99
N VAL A 147 -2.26 8.20 -1.80
CA VAL A 147 -1.28 7.45 -1.00
C VAL A 147 -1.81 6.07 -0.60
N ILE A 148 -3.12 5.93 -0.32
CA ILE A 148 -3.70 4.67 0.13
C ILE A 148 -4.00 3.76 -1.07
N SER A 149 -4.67 4.27 -2.09
CA SER A 149 -4.98 3.51 -3.30
C SER A 149 -3.71 2.98 -3.98
N SER A 150 -2.60 3.74 -3.94
CA SER A 150 -1.32 3.31 -4.52
C SER A 150 -0.80 2.00 -3.91
N ILE A 151 -0.97 1.79 -2.59
CA ILE A 151 -0.56 0.56 -1.91
C ILE A 151 -1.34 -0.63 -2.46
N TYR A 152 -2.65 -0.49 -2.62
CA TYR A 152 -3.50 -1.56 -3.15
C TYR A 152 -3.27 -1.82 -4.64
N VAL A 153 -3.04 -0.77 -5.43
CA VAL A 153 -2.74 -0.91 -6.86
C VAL A 153 -1.40 -1.59 -7.08
N VAL A 154 -0.38 -1.31 -6.27
CA VAL A 154 0.91 -2.03 -6.33
C VAL A 154 0.70 -3.54 -6.11
N ARG A 155 -0.22 -3.95 -5.24
CA ARG A 155 -0.54 -5.37 -5.00
C ARG A 155 -1.10 -6.07 -6.23
N THR A 156 -1.75 -5.36 -7.14
CA THR A 156 -2.29 -5.92 -8.40
C THR A 156 -1.22 -6.07 -9.50
N LYS A 157 -0.02 -5.57 -9.27
CA LYS A 157 1.04 -5.57 -10.29
C LYS A 157 1.86 -6.85 -10.19
N LYS A 158 2.38 -7.29 -11.34
CA LYS A 158 3.36 -8.38 -11.38
C LYS A 158 4.70 -7.83 -10.89
N LEU A 159 5.05 -8.12 -9.64
CA LEU A 159 6.31 -7.71 -9.03
C LEU A 159 7.38 -8.76 -9.34
N MET A 160 8.45 -8.36 -10.01
CA MET A 160 9.62 -9.20 -10.29
C MET A 160 10.88 -8.38 -10.09
N LEU A 161 11.97 -9.03 -9.68
CA LEU A 161 13.27 -8.38 -9.67
C LEU A 161 13.58 -7.78 -11.04
N ASP A 162 14.22 -6.62 -11.05
CA ASP A 162 14.64 -5.89 -12.26
C ASP A 162 13.47 -5.42 -13.16
N SER A 163 12.21 -5.49 -12.68
CA SER A 163 11.08 -4.87 -13.36
C SER A 163 10.86 -3.44 -12.89
N GLU A 164 10.33 -2.61 -13.76
CA GLU A 164 9.95 -1.23 -13.42
C GLU A 164 8.49 -0.99 -13.75
N GLN A 165 7.80 -0.28 -12.88
CA GLN A 165 6.45 0.18 -13.12
C GLN A 165 6.29 1.60 -12.60
N THR A 166 5.70 2.45 -13.42
CA THR A 166 5.46 3.86 -13.10
C THR A 166 3.97 4.15 -13.05
N PHE A 167 3.55 4.89 -12.05
CA PHE A 167 2.19 5.41 -11.93
C PHE A 167 2.21 6.79 -11.27
N THR A 168 1.14 7.54 -11.47
CA THR A 168 1.03 8.89 -10.92
C THR A 168 0.33 8.84 -9.57
N ILE A 169 0.98 9.43 -8.56
CA ILE A 169 0.40 9.63 -7.23
C ILE A 169 0.12 11.11 -7.02
N ASN A 170 -1.12 11.44 -6.66
CA ASN A 170 -1.47 12.76 -6.15
C ASN A 170 -1.24 12.79 -4.65
N ALA A 171 -0.30 13.60 -4.20
CA ALA A 171 -0.02 13.81 -2.80
C ALA A 171 0.18 15.29 -2.51
N ALA A 172 -0.50 15.80 -1.49
CA ALA A 172 -0.41 17.20 -1.05
C ALA A 172 -0.62 18.22 -2.19
N SER A 173 -1.57 17.96 -3.07
CA SER A 173 -1.94 18.81 -4.22
C SER A 173 -0.91 18.84 -5.35
N THR A 174 -0.07 17.82 -5.44
CA THR A 174 0.94 17.69 -6.51
C THR A 174 0.90 16.27 -7.06
N ASN A 175 0.96 16.16 -8.38
CA ASN A 175 1.08 14.87 -9.06
C ASN A 175 2.56 14.52 -9.19
N TYR A 176 2.92 13.33 -8.70
CA TYR A 176 4.26 12.77 -8.78
C TYR A 176 4.21 11.49 -9.60
N ASN A 177 5.06 11.38 -10.61
CA ASN A 177 5.33 10.09 -11.22
C ASN A 177 6.24 9.32 -10.26
N VAL A 178 5.78 8.15 -9.83
CA VAL A 178 6.50 7.29 -8.91
C VAL A 178 6.81 5.99 -9.64
N THR A 179 8.10 5.68 -9.74
CA THR A 179 8.57 4.40 -10.26
C THR A 179 8.85 3.47 -9.09
N ILE A 180 8.35 2.25 -9.18
CA ILE A 180 8.69 1.16 -8.27
C ILE A 180 9.62 0.19 -8.99
N HIS A 181 10.68 -0.22 -8.27
CA HIS A 181 11.67 -1.17 -8.75
C HIS A 181 11.94 -2.19 -7.63
N PRO A 182 11.48 -3.45 -7.78
CA PRO A 182 11.85 -4.50 -6.85
C PRO A 182 13.35 -4.85 -7.03
N ASP A 183 14.15 -4.63 -5.99
CA ASP A 183 15.61 -4.70 -6.07
C ASP A 183 16.26 -5.77 -5.17
N GLU A 184 15.51 -6.34 -4.24
CA GLU A 184 16.00 -7.37 -3.33
C GLU A 184 14.90 -8.38 -3.02
N ARG A 185 15.28 -9.67 -2.94
CA ARG A 185 14.41 -10.77 -2.47
C ARG A 185 15.05 -11.46 -1.28
N LYS A 186 14.30 -11.58 -0.17
CA LYS A 186 14.74 -12.36 1.00
C LYS A 186 13.56 -12.83 1.86
N ALA A 187 13.80 -13.80 2.73
CA ALA A 187 12.87 -14.17 3.76
C ALA A 187 12.83 -13.12 4.87
N ILE A 188 11.62 -12.73 5.26
CA ILE A 188 11.34 -11.83 6.39
C ILE A 188 10.40 -12.56 7.34
N TRP A 189 10.75 -12.56 8.61
CA TRP A 189 9.85 -13.08 9.63
C TRP A 189 8.85 -12.01 10.04
N VAL A 190 7.55 -12.33 9.90
CA VAL A 190 6.45 -11.48 10.37
C VAL A 190 5.37 -12.34 11.03
N HIS A 191 4.81 -11.84 12.09
CA HIS A 191 3.60 -12.44 12.67
C HIS A 191 2.39 -12.04 11.79
N PRO A 192 1.44 -12.93 11.45
CA PRO A 192 1.30 -14.35 11.84
C PRO A 192 1.86 -15.35 10.82
N LEU A 193 2.59 -14.88 9.78
CA LEU A 193 2.97 -15.71 8.63
C LEU A 193 4.26 -16.51 8.84
N GLY A 194 5.10 -16.15 9.84
CA GLY A 194 6.42 -16.71 10.00
C GLY A 194 7.41 -16.21 8.93
N ASP A 195 8.38 -17.06 8.55
CA ASP A 195 9.34 -16.74 7.49
C ASP A 195 8.63 -16.69 6.14
N THR A 196 8.60 -15.51 5.54
CA THR A 196 7.88 -15.24 4.29
C THR A 196 8.85 -14.63 3.28
N GLN A 197 8.89 -15.19 2.07
CA GLN A 197 9.64 -14.59 0.98
C GLN A 197 9.05 -13.23 0.62
N ALA A 198 9.90 -12.24 0.47
CA ALA A 198 9.49 -10.88 0.22
C ALA A 198 10.39 -10.17 -0.78
N LEU A 199 9.80 -9.25 -1.53
CA LEU A 199 10.47 -8.34 -2.47
C LEU A 199 10.53 -6.94 -1.86
N ARG A 200 11.71 -6.33 -1.90
CA ARG A 200 11.89 -4.94 -1.49
C ARG A 200 11.54 -4.01 -2.65
N ILE A 201 10.77 -2.98 -2.34
CA ILE A 201 10.38 -1.92 -3.27
C ILE A 201 10.72 -0.58 -2.63
N GLU A 202 11.52 0.23 -3.31
CA GLU A 202 11.74 1.63 -2.94
C GLU A 202 11.00 2.51 -3.97
N PRO A 203 9.92 3.23 -3.56
CA PRO A 203 9.25 4.16 -4.45
C PRO A 203 10.15 5.36 -4.73
N MET A 204 10.52 5.56 -5.99
CA MET A 204 11.34 6.69 -6.42
C MET A 204 10.48 7.73 -7.14
N PRO A 205 10.21 8.89 -6.52
CA PRO A 205 9.55 9.98 -7.22
C PRO A 205 10.48 10.59 -8.26
N THR A 206 9.98 10.77 -9.47
CA THR A 206 10.74 11.32 -10.61
C THR A 206 11.16 12.80 -10.39
N LEU A 207 10.50 13.52 -9.49
CA LEU A 207 10.85 14.90 -9.14
C LEU A 207 11.76 14.90 -7.91
N SER A 208 13.02 15.23 -8.12
CA SER A 208 14.09 15.29 -7.09
C SER A 208 13.80 16.24 -5.89
N ILE A 209 12.80 17.10 -5.99
CA ILE A 209 12.41 18.06 -4.94
C ILE A 209 11.81 17.38 -3.69
N VAL A 210 11.24 16.18 -3.85
CA VAL A 210 10.57 15.46 -2.74
C VAL A 210 11.54 14.63 -1.93
N SER A 211 12.59 14.08 -2.56
CA SER A 211 13.52 13.16 -1.93
C SER A 211 14.58 13.82 -1.05
N ALA A 212 14.97 15.06 -1.34
CA ALA A 212 16.11 15.70 -0.67
C ALA A 212 15.92 15.99 0.83
N ASN A 213 14.68 15.99 1.35
CA ASN A 213 14.39 16.41 2.74
C ASN A 213 13.52 15.45 3.56
N LYS A 214 13.00 14.35 3.00
CA LYS A 214 12.01 13.51 3.68
C LYS A 214 12.50 12.15 4.16
N GLY A 215 13.78 11.81 3.93
CA GLY A 215 14.33 10.49 4.23
C GLY A 215 13.96 9.46 3.16
N ARG A 216 14.50 8.24 3.30
CA ARG A 216 14.21 7.10 2.42
C ARG A 216 13.08 6.27 3.02
N MET A 217 12.28 5.65 2.15
CA MET A 217 11.25 4.71 2.55
C MET A 217 11.23 3.54 1.58
N TRP A 218 11.10 2.32 2.11
CA TRP A 218 10.94 1.12 1.30
C TRP A 218 9.97 0.15 1.94
N PHE A 219 9.35 -0.63 1.09
CA PHE A 219 8.37 -1.64 1.43
C PHE A 219 8.93 -3.03 1.15
N TRP A 220 8.60 -3.97 2.02
CA TRP A 220 8.76 -5.38 1.77
C TRP A 220 7.39 -5.98 1.51
N MET A 221 7.16 -6.40 0.27
CA MET A 221 5.90 -7.02 -0.17
C MET A 221 6.09 -8.53 -0.20
N SER A 222 5.09 -9.32 0.23
CA SER A 222 5.17 -10.77 0.09
C SER A 222 5.35 -11.17 -1.38
N ASP A 223 6.23 -12.15 -1.62
CA ASP A 223 6.49 -12.68 -2.96
C ASP A 223 5.51 -13.83 -3.27
N ASP A 224 4.23 -13.53 -3.15
CA ASP A 224 3.11 -14.41 -3.44
C ASP A 224 2.01 -13.62 -4.20
N ALA A 225 0.94 -14.31 -4.59
CA ALA A 225 -0.17 -13.68 -5.33
C ALA A 225 -0.88 -12.55 -4.57
N ARG A 226 -0.73 -12.45 -3.24
CA ARG A 226 -1.39 -11.41 -2.44
C ARG A 226 -0.60 -10.11 -2.38
N HIS A 227 0.73 -10.16 -2.60
CA HIS A 227 1.63 -9.02 -2.46
C HIS A 227 1.33 -8.18 -1.20
N LEU A 228 1.27 -8.87 -0.04
CA LEU A 228 0.98 -8.20 1.23
C LEU A 228 2.13 -7.28 1.63
N PRO A 229 1.88 -6.03 2.04
CA PRO A 229 2.91 -5.18 2.62
C PRO A 229 3.28 -5.70 4.02
N LEU A 230 4.40 -6.43 4.12
CA LEU A 230 4.86 -7.10 5.34
C LEU A 230 5.57 -6.16 6.30
N LEU A 231 6.38 -5.26 5.72
CA LEU A 231 7.25 -4.36 6.46
C LEU A 231 7.41 -3.06 5.68
N VAL A 232 7.24 -1.93 6.35
CA VAL A 232 7.61 -0.61 5.83
C VAL A 232 8.72 -0.06 6.69
N ASN A 233 9.83 0.34 6.07
CA ASN A 233 10.91 1.07 6.72
C ASN A 233 10.91 2.52 6.25
N SER A 234 11.10 3.44 7.17
CA SER A 234 11.28 4.86 6.87
C SER A 234 12.46 5.41 7.66
N GLU A 235 13.45 5.92 6.94
CA GLU A 235 14.55 6.68 7.53
C GLU A 235 14.11 8.13 7.68
N LEU A 236 13.95 8.58 8.91
CA LEU A 236 13.57 9.94 9.24
C LEU A 236 14.76 10.69 9.82
N LYS A 237 14.73 12.02 9.80
CA LYS A 237 15.81 12.86 10.39
C LYS A 237 16.09 12.57 11.88
N LEU A 238 15.10 12.07 12.60
CA LEU A 238 15.17 11.78 14.03
C LEU A 238 15.22 10.28 14.36
N GLY A 239 15.57 9.44 13.38
CA GLY A 239 15.68 7.99 13.57
C GLY A 239 14.84 7.20 12.57
N ASN A 240 14.79 5.88 12.77
CA ASN A 240 14.10 4.97 11.86
C ASN A 240 12.77 4.55 12.44
N ALA A 241 11.73 4.70 11.64
CA ALA A 241 10.41 4.14 11.92
C ALA A 241 10.18 2.88 11.09
N LYS A 242 9.51 1.89 11.67
CA LYS A 242 9.11 0.66 10.99
C LYS A 242 7.64 0.37 11.27
N LEU A 243 6.93 -0.07 10.24
CA LEU A 243 5.62 -0.70 10.37
C LEU A 243 5.81 -2.18 10.07
N VAL A 244 5.49 -3.05 11.01
CA VAL A 244 5.64 -4.51 10.86
C VAL A 244 4.28 -5.14 10.91
N LEU A 245 3.92 -5.94 9.91
CA LEU A 245 2.66 -6.66 9.86
C LEU A 245 2.53 -7.56 11.10
N PHE A 246 1.44 -7.39 11.84
CA PHE A 246 1.18 -8.09 13.10
C PHE A 246 -0.01 -9.03 13.02
N SER A 247 -1.07 -8.67 12.32
CA SER A 247 -2.22 -9.53 12.10
C SER A 247 -2.90 -9.29 10.77
N ILE A 248 -3.52 -10.33 10.25
CA ILE A 248 -4.33 -10.33 9.04
C ILE A 248 -5.71 -10.83 9.45
N GLN A 249 -6.74 -10.08 9.07
CA GLN A 249 -8.12 -10.50 9.13
C GLN A 249 -8.62 -10.63 7.70
N ASP A 250 -9.03 -11.83 7.31
CA ASP A 250 -9.65 -12.08 6.02
C ASP A 250 -11.18 -11.95 6.16
N GLY A 251 -11.80 -11.06 5.38
CA GLY A 251 -13.20 -10.69 5.50
C GLY A 251 -14.21 -11.79 5.16
N ASN A 252 -13.79 -12.86 4.49
CA ASN A 252 -14.65 -13.95 4.03
C ASN A 252 -14.53 -15.24 4.84
N ALA A 253 -13.84 -15.26 5.98
CA ALA A 253 -13.88 -16.42 6.86
C ALA A 253 -15.23 -16.44 7.58
N PRO A 254 -16.07 -17.49 7.42
CA PRO A 254 -17.17 -17.70 8.35
C PRO A 254 -16.56 -17.77 9.75
N SER A 255 -17.09 -16.99 10.67
CA SER A 255 -16.61 -16.87 12.04
C SER A 255 -16.77 -18.21 12.78
N ASN A 256 -15.87 -19.16 12.54
CA ASN A 256 -15.62 -20.27 13.45
C ASN A 256 -14.61 -19.76 14.47
N THR A 257 -15.13 -18.97 15.40
CA THR A 257 -14.38 -18.53 16.58
C THR A 257 -14.26 -19.70 17.54
N THR A 258 -13.29 -20.56 17.30
CA THR A 258 -12.73 -21.37 18.38
C THR A 258 -11.60 -20.54 18.97
N THR A 259 -11.97 -19.71 19.93
CA THR A 259 -11.05 -18.97 20.78
C THR A 259 -10.27 -19.95 21.61
N THR A 260 -9.13 -20.43 21.14
CA THR A 260 -8.14 -21.07 22.03
C THR A 260 -7.42 -19.90 22.71
N PRO A 261 -7.50 -19.77 24.04
CA PRO A 261 -6.77 -18.72 24.74
C PRO A 261 -5.27 -18.96 24.55
N ALA A 262 -4.59 -17.99 23.96
CA ALA A 262 -3.15 -18.01 23.86
C ALA A 262 -2.55 -18.07 25.27
N ARG A 263 -1.95 -19.20 25.58
CA ARG A 263 -1.16 -19.43 26.77
C ARG A 263 -0.03 -18.40 26.79
N ALA A 264 -0.04 -17.50 27.76
CA ALA A 264 1.02 -16.54 27.98
C ALA A 264 2.36 -17.27 28.08
N ALA A 265 3.21 -17.13 27.07
CA ALA A 265 4.58 -17.58 27.15
C ALA A 265 5.33 -16.58 28.04
N ASN A 266 5.57 -16.99 29.29
CA ASN A 266 6.49 -16.33 30.18
C ASN A 266 7.90 -16.43 29.58
N PHE A 267 8.37 -15.37 28.94
CA PHE A 267 9.77 -15.20 28.62
C PHE A 267 10.51 -14.83 29.91
N SER A 268 11.04 -15.85 30.59
CA SER A 268 12.03 -15.67 31.65
C SER A 268 13.36 -15.31 30.99
N MET A 269 13.78 -14.07 31.12
CA MET A 269 15.15 -13.64 30.81
C MET A 269 16.06 -14.13 31.95
N THR A 270 16.67 -15.28 31.80
CA THR A 270 17.86 -15.66 32.56
C THR A 270 19.07 -15.00 31.92
N ALA A 271 19.62 -14.01 32.61
CA ALA A 271 20.95 -13.48 32.30
C ALA A 271 22.01 -14.56 32.54
N PRO A 272 23.07 -14.63 31.71
CA PRO A 272 24.18 -15.54 31.99
C PRO A 272 24.94 -15.05 33.21
N ALA A 273 25.13 -15.95 34.17
CA ALA A 273 25.94 -15.71 35.36
C ALA A 273 27.40 -15.49 34.94
N ASP A 274 27.94 -14.37 35.33
CA ASP A 274 29.33 -14.03 35.28
C ASP A 274 30.10 -14.91 36.30
N GLN A 275 30.92 -15.84 35.79
CA GLN A 275 31.91 -16.56 36.56
C GLN A 275 33.24 -15.78 36.50
N SER A 276 33.37 -14.80 37.38
CA SER A 276 34.71 -14.23 37.64
C SER A 276 35.47 -15.09 38.66
N LEU A 277 36.41 -15.78 38.14
CA LEU A 277 37.70 -16.20 38.66
C LEU A 277 38.11 -15.69 40.06
N VAL A 278 38.07 -16.61 41.01
CA VAL A 278 38.91 -16.52 42.22
C VAL A 278 40.26 -17.10 41.83
N SER A 279 41.27 -16.26 41.73
CA SER A 279 42.67 -16.64 41.68
C SER A 279 43.29 -16.54 43.07
N GLN A 280 43.84 -17.63 43.52
CA GLN A 280 44.75 -17.72 44.69
C GLN A 280 46.11 -17.14 44.32
N ARG A 281 46.66 -16.45 45.30
CA ARG A 281 48.01 -16.05 45.66
C ARG A 281 48.48 -14.72 45.16
#